data_10fd956cb8c23f41587b6257c38dc5bc
#
_entry.id   10fd956cb8c23f41587b6257c38dc5bc
#
_cell.length_a   1.000
_cell.length_b   1.000
_cell.length_c   1.000
_cell.angle_alpha   90.00
_cell.angle_beta   90.00
_cell.angle_gamma   90.00
#
_symmetry.space_group_name_H-M   'P 1'
#
loop_
_entity.id
_entity.type
_entity.pdbx_description
1 polymer ?
#
loop_
_entity_poly.entity_id
_entity_poly.type
_entity_poly.pdbx_seq_one_letter_code
_entity_poly.pdbx_strand_id
1 'polypeptide(L)'
;MTLKLKAIVRRSEAGTIRHALEQLPATGSVRKADDDFIVEAAMEGTRARELNRAFLSALRKVERRTTLRAEWTSDDGTVEKFFDYALKGTIKN
;
A
#
# COMPACT_ATOMS: atom_id res chain seq x y z
N MET A 1 -11.80 -11.14 2.35
CA MET A 1 -12.25 -9.84 2.91
C MET A 1 -11.56 -8.71 2.17
N THR A 2 -12.19 -7.57 2.09
CA THR A 2 -11.63 -6.41 1.40
C THR A 2 -10.89 -5.53 2.40
N LEU A 3 -9.64 -5.22 2.08
CA LEU A 3 -8.81 -4.30 2.86
C LEU A 3 -8.62 -3.02 2.06
N LYS A 4 -8.83 -1.88 2.71
CA LYS A 4 -8.65 -0.58 2.08
C LYS A 4 -7.28 -0.04 2.42
N LEU A 5 -6.56 0.36 1.37
CA LEU A 5 -5.23 0.95 1.48
C LEU A 5 -5.29 2.46 1.26
N LYS A 6 -4.61 3.18 2.14
CA LYS A 6 -4.22 4.56 1.90
C LYS A 6 -2.72 4.65 2.15
N ALA A 7 -1.97 5.03 1.14
CA ALA A 7 -0.52 4.98 1.24
C ALA A 7 0.15 6.20 0.62
N ILE A 8 1.34 6.49 1.13
CA ILE A 8 2.26 7.45 0.53
C ILE A 8 3.46 6.67 0.03
N VAL A 9 3.76 6.80 -1.26
CA VAL A 9 4.88 6.12 -1.90
C VAL A 9 5.91 7.16 -2.32
N ARG A 10 7.15 6.97 -1.89
CA ARG A 10 8.27 7.83 -2.20
C ARG A 10 9.32 7.10 -3.00
N ARG A 11 10.07 7.84 -3.80
CA ARG A 11 11.18 7.32 -4.62
C ARG A 11 10.71 6.27 -5.61
N SER A 12 9.55 6.53 -6.20
CA SER A 12 8.96 5.68 -7.22
C SER A 12 8.25 6.57 -8.24
N GLU A 13 7.82 5.97 -9.33
CA GLU A 13 7.07 6.65 -10.38
C GLU A 13 5.65 6.11 -10.48
N ALA A 14 4.74 6.92 -10.99
CA ALA A 14 3.33 6.56 -11.12
C ALA A 14 3.13 5.27 -11.92
N GLY A 15 3.90 5.10 -13.01
CA GLY A 15 3.82 3.89 -13.83
C GLY A 15 4.22 2.63 -13.07
N THR A 16 5.28 2.72 -12.26
CA THR A 16 5.73 1.62 -11.41
C THR A 16 4.66 1.25 -10.38
N ILE A 17 4.05 2.26 -9.76
CA ILE A 17 3.02 2.05 -8.74
C ILE A 17 1.79 1.40 -9.36
N ARG A 18 1.34 1.88 -10.52
CA ARG A 18 0.20 1.30 -11.24
C ARG A 18 0.46 -0.14 -11.63
N HIS A 19 1.66 -0.42 -12.13
CA HIS A 19 2.04 -1.78 -12.50
C HIS A 19 2.04 -2.71 -11.28
N ALA A 20 2.55 -2.24 -10.14
CA ALA A 20 2.53 -3.03 -8.90
C ALA A 20 1.10 -3.32 -8.45
N LEU A 21 0.19 -2.35 -8.54
CA LEU A 21 -1.22 -2.55 -8.21
C LEU A 21 -1.88 -3.58 -9.13
N GLU A 22 -1.51 -3.60 -10.42
CA GLU A 22 -2.04 -4.56 -11.39
C GLU A 22 -1.62 -5.99 -11.09
N GLN A 23 -0.50 -6.20 -10.40
CA GLN A 23 -0.02 -7.52 -10.00
C GLN A 23 -0.76 -8.10 -8.80
N LEU A 24 -1.64 -7.33 -8.19
CA LEU A 24 -2.36 -7.68 -6.98
C LEU A 24 -3.86 -7.72 -7.25
N PRO A 25 -4.64 -8.41 -6.40
CA PRO A 25 -6.11 -8.36 -6.51
C PRO A 25 -6.63 -7.02 -5.99
N ALA A 26 -6.26 -5.94 -6.68
CA ALA A 26 -6.48 -4.57 -6.22
C ALA A 26 -7.21 -3.73 -7.27
N THR A 27 -8.05 -2.83 -6.78
CA THR A 27 -8.59 -1.71 -7.56
C THR A 27 -8.18 -0.43 -6.85
N GLY A 28 -7.70 0.56 -7.59
CA GLY A 28 -7.26 1.78 -6.93
C GLY A 28 -6.80 2.86 -7.88
N SER A 29 -6.38 3.95 -7.27
CA SER A 29 -5.90 5.14 -7.97
C SER A 29 -4.59 5.63 -7.38
N VAL A 30 -3.81 6.28 -8.23
CA VAL A 30 -2.53 6.89 -7.88
C VAL A 30 -2.60 8.36 -8.29
N ARG A 31 -2.25 9.26 -7.38
CA ARG A 31 -2.13 10.69 -7.70
C ARG A 31 -0.86 11.27 -7.15
N LYS A 32 -0.31 12.23 -7.84
CA LYS A 32 0.90 12.92 -7.41
C LYS A 32 0.55 14.00 -6.38
N ALA A 33 1.34 14.09 -5.31
CA ALA A 33 1.24 15.13 -4.29
C ALA A 33 2.66 15.55 -3.92
N ASP A 34 3.08 16.72 -4.39
CA ASP A 34 4.46 17.21 -4.28
C ASP A 34 5.45 16.22 -4.93
N ASP A 35 6.42 15.73 -4.18
CA ASP A 35 7.40 14.75 -4.66
C ASP A 35 6.97 13.30 -4.39
N ASP A 36 5.81 13.13 -3.79
CA ASP A 36 5.30 11.81 -3.39
C ASP A 36 4.11 11.41 -4.24
N PHE A 37 3.72 10.15 -4.13
CA PHE A 37 2.46 9.66 -4.70
C PHE A 37 1.55 9.17 -3.59
N ILE A 38 0.26 9.51 -3.70
CA ILE A 38 -0.77 9.01 -2.82
C ILE A 38 -1.51 7.91 -3.53
N VAL A 39 -1.63 6.76 -2.87
CA VAL A 39 -2.31 5.58 -3.39
C VAL A 39 -3.53 5.31 -2.52
N GLU A 40 -4.67 5.17 -3.17
CA GLU A 40 -5.89 4.71 -2.54
C GLU A 40 -6.37 3.48 -3.30
N ALA A 41 -6.53 2.37 -2.60
CA ALA A 41 -6.84 1.10 -3.22
C ALA A 41 -7.72 0.24 -2.31
N ALA A 42 -8.42 -0.69 -2.92
CA ALA A 42 -9.11 -1.77 -2.23
C ALA A 42 -8.53 -3.09 -2.73
N MET A 43 -8.14 -3.95 -1.81
CA MET A 43 -7.52 -5.23 -2.15
C MET A 43 -8.19 -6.38 -1.43
N GLU A 44 -8.38 -7.48 -2.13
CA GLU A 44 -8.86 -8.71 -1.51
C GLU A 44 -7.70 -9.43 -0.83
N GLY A 45 -7.92 -9.86 0.41
CA GLY A 45 -6.92 -10.58 1.18
C GLY A 45 -7.39 -10.87 2.59
N THR A 46 -6.59 -11.60 3.35
CA THR A 46 -6.90 -11.98 4.71
C THR A 46 -6.15 -11.17 5.75
N ARG A 47 -4.96 -10.67 5.39
CA ARG A 47 -4.10 -9.94 6.31
C ARG A 47 -3.46 -8.74 5.62
N ALA A 48 -3.52 -7.60 6.30
CA ALA A 48 -2.88 -6.37 5.84
C ALA A 48 -1.37 -6.55 5.67
N ARG A 49 -0.72 -7.27 6.59
CA ARG A 49 0.72 -7.52 6.53
C ARG A 49 1.13 -8.21 5.23
N GLU A 50 0.38 -9.20 4.80
CA GLU A 50 0.68 -9.94 3.56
C GLU A 50 0.51 -9.06 2.32
N LEU A 51 -0.58 -8.29 2.27
CA LEU A 51 -0.83 -7.38 1.17
C LEU A 51 0.21 -6.24 1.13
N ASN A 52 0.56 -5.71 2.29
CA ASN A 52 1.58 -4.67 2.40
C ASN A 52 2.94 -5.17 1.89
N ARG A 53 3.32 -6.37 2.29
CA ARG A 53 4.57 -7.00 1.83
C ARG A 53 4.56 -7.24 0.32
N ALA A 54 3.45 -7.76 -0.20
CA ALA A 54 3.32 -8.02 -1.64
C ALA A 54 3.41 -6.72 -2.45
N PHE A 55 2.75 -5.67 -1.99
CA PHE A 55 2.78 -4.38 -2.66
C PHE A 55 4.18 -3.76 -2.65
N LEU A 56 4.82 -3.70 -1.50
CA LEU A 56 6.17 -3.14 -1.39
C LEU A 56 7.18 -3.96 -2.19
N SER A 57 7.07 -5.29 -2.17
CA SER A 57 7.95 -6.17 -2.95
C SER A 57 7.79 -5.91 -4.45
N ALA A 58 6.57 -5.74 -4.93
CA ALA A 58 6.31 -5.42 -6.33
C ALA A 58 6.92 -4.07 -6.71
N LEU A 59 6.81 -3.06 -5.85
CA LEU A 59 7.44 -1.76 -6.06
C LEU A 59 8.96 -1.87 -6.14
N ARG A 60 9.57 -2.58 -5.21
CA ARG A 60 11.02 -2.70 -5.10
C ARG A 60 11.66 -3.61 -6.13
N LYS A 61 10.89 -4.41 -6.83
CA LYS A 61 11.40 -5.14 -8.01
C LYS A 61 11.83 -4.21 -9.13
N VAL A 62 11.18 -3.05 -9.24
CA VAL A 62 11.48 -2.06 -10.28
C VAL A 62 12.34 -0.94 -9.71
N GLU A 63 11.98 -0.41 -8.56
CA GLU A 63 12.68 0.70 -7.93
C GLU A 63 13.04 0.34 -6.49
N ARG A 64 14.28 -0.08 -6.31
CA ARG A 64 14.76 -0.71 -5.06
C ARG A 64 14.72 0.20 -3.84
N ARG A 65 14.74 1.51 -4.03
CA ARG A 65 14.76 2.49 -2.95
C ARG A 65 13.39 3.04 -2.59
N THR A 66 12.34 2.49 -3.19
CA THR A 66 10.97 2.92 -2.88
C THR A 66 10.69 2.75 -1.39
N THR A 67 10.10 3.78 -0.79
CA THR A 67 9.61 3.72 0.59
C THR A 67 8.09 3.81 0.59
N LEU A 68 7.48 3.13 1.54
CA LEU A 68 6.04 3.00 1.64
C LEU A 68 5.58 3.32 3.05
N ARG A 69 4.63 4.25 3.17
CA ARG A 69 3.87 4.47 4.39
C ARG A 69 2.43 4.09 4.11
N ALA A 70 1.96 3.05 4.75
CA ALA A 70 0.66 2.47 4.43
C ALA A 70 -0.26 2.43 5.64
N GLU A 71 -1.53 2.70 5.41
CA GLU A 71 -2.59 2.47 6.36
C GLU A 71 -3.58 1.50 5.72
N TRP A 72 -3.83 0.39 6.39
CA TRP A 72 -4.75 -0.64 5.95
C TRP A 72 -5.95 -0.68 6.89
N THR A 73 -7.13 -0.55 6.34
CA THR A 73 -8.38 -0.57 7.10
C THR A 73 -9.15 -1.83 6.76
N SER A 74 -9.46 -2.62 7.78
CA SER A 74 -10.26 -3.84 7.66
C SER A 74 -11.76 -3.53 7.72
N ASP A 75 -12.59 -4.51 7.41
CA ASP A 75 -14.04 -4.36 7.42
C ASP A 75 -14.61 -4.01 8.80
N ASP A 76 -13.93 -4.40 9.87
CA ASP A 76 -14.31 -4.10 11.24
C ASP A 76 -13.85 -2.71 11.72
N GLY A 77 -13.20 -1.94 10.85
CA GLY A 77 -12.68 -0.62 11.18
C GLY A 77 -11.29 -0.61 11.80
N THR A 78 -10.67 -1.77 11.98
CA THR A 78 -9.29 -1.85 12.49
C THR A 78 -8.33 -1.26 11.44
N VAL A 79 -7.45 -0.37 11.89
CA VAL A 79 -6.44 0.27 11.04
C VAL A 79 -5.06 -0.19 11.47
N GLU A 80 -4.31 -0.77 10.54
CA GLU A 80 -2.91 -1.15 10.76
C GLU A 80 -2.00 -0.25 9.95
N LYS A 81 -1.00 0.34 10.60
CA LYS A 81 -0.06 1.27 9.97
C LYS A 81 1.29 0.62 9.80
N PHE A 82 1.83 0.73 8.59
CA PHE A 82 3.13 0.16 8.25
C PHE A 82 4.08 1.25 7.73
N PHE A 83 5.35 1.11 8.08
CA PHE A 83 6.44 1.81 7.43
C PHE A 83 7.31 0.75 6.76
N ASP A 84 7.32 0.74 5.44
CA ASP A 84 7.88 -0.34 4.64
C ASP A 84 7.28 -1.68 5.07
N TYR A 85 8.09 -2.61 5.55
CA TYR A 85 7.60 -3.93 6.00
C TYR A 85 7.18 -3.95 7.47
N ALA A 86 7.51 -2.92 8.24
CA ALA A 86 7.33 -2.93 9.69
C ALA A 86 5.96 -2.39 10.11
N LEU A 87 5.28 -3.14 10.95
CA LEU A 87 4.05 -2.66 11.60
C LEU A 87 4.43 -1.60 12.64
N LYS A 88 3.84 -0.41 12.53
CA LYS A 88 4.10 0.72 13.42
C LYS A 88 3.00 0.95 14.45
N GLY A 89 1.82 0.49 14.18
CA GLY A 89 0.73 0.65 15.12
C GLY A 89 -0.57 0.06 14.60
N THR A 90 -1.47 -0.22 15.53
CA THR A 90 -2.81 -0.74 15.24
C THR A 90 -3.83 0.07 16.02
N ILE A 91 -4.87 0.53 15.33
CA ILE A 91 -6.00 1.23 15.94
C ILE A 91 -7.21 0.35 15.75
N LYS A 92 -7.85 -0.02 16.87
CA LYS A 92 -9.05 -0.85 16.86
C LYS A 92 -10.26 -0.02 17.26
N ASN A 93 -11.34 -0.23 16.55
CA ASN A 93 -12.63 0.36 16.89
C ASN A 93 -13.43 -0.57 17.81
#